data_387ee2151ec87aa5083e09582be83cc7
#
_entry.id   387ee2151ec87aa5083e09582be83cc7
#
_cell.length_a   1.000
_cell.length_b   1.000
_cell.length_c   1.000
_cell.angle_alpha   90.00
_cell.angle_beta   90.00
_cell.angle_gamma   90.00
#
_symmetry.space_group_name_H-M   'P 1'
#
loop_
_entity.id
_entity.type
_entity.pdbx_description
1 polymer ?
#
loop_
_entity_poly.entity_id
_entity_poly.type
_entity_poly.pdbx_seq_one_letter_code
_entity_poly.pdbx_strand_id
1 'polypeptide(L)'
;RSGDTYRIYLRFVRTKVVTVHYNTEHTVVYRDHGLGRVSSRSFTTKIAEIDNAGTPSEKEETIGNDSGFLWRLNSYWRFREQDGGVVVECESVSLSRDIPFGFGWLIGDYLESIPRESLESALTSIRDGVKTVR
;
A
#
# COMPACT_ATOMS: atom_id res chain seq x y z
N ARG A 1 -18.80 -3.39 -19.62
CA ARG A 1 -17.86 -4.51 -19.41
C ARG A 1 -17.74 -4.75 -17.92
N SER A 2 -17.75 -6.03 -17.52
CA SER A 2 -17.53 -6.44 -16.13
C SER A 2 -16.08 -6.09 -15.75
N GLY A 3 -15.86 -5.48 -14.61
CA GLY A 3 -14.53 -5.22 -14.10
C GLY A 3 -13.90 -6.51 -13.55
N ASP A 4 -12.60 -6.69 -13.76
CA ASP A 4 -11.86 -7.82 -13.20
C ASP A 4 -11.60 -7.59 -11.71
N THR A 5 -11.80 -8.63 -10.91
CA THR A 5 -11.57 -8.60 -9.46
C THR A 5 -10.50 -9.60 -9.08
N TYR A 6 -9.51 -9.13 -8.33
CA TYR A 6 -8.37 -9.92 -7.88
C TYR A 6 -8.29 -9.91 -6.36
N ARG A 7 -7.89 -11.03 -5.78
CA ARG A 7 -7.43 -11.12 -4.39
C ARG A 7 -5.91 -11.13 -4.41
N ILE A 8 -5.29 -10.19 -3.70
CA ILE A 8 -3.84 -10.04 -3.65
C ILE A 8 -3.39 -10.19 -2.21
N TYR A 9 -2.36 -11.00 -2.01
CA TYR A 9 -1.61 -11.13 -0.77
C TYR A 9 -0.28 -10.40 -0.93
N LEU A 10 0.07 -9.54 0.03
CA LEU A 10 1.31 -8.80 0.05
C LEU A 10 1.97 -8.92 1.42
N ARG A 11 3.29 -9.09 1.43
CA ARG A 11 4.11 -8.95 2.62
C ARG A 11 4.84 -7.62 2.55
N PHE A 12 4.57 -6.76 3.51
CA PHE A 12 5.25 -5.48 3.67
C PHE A 12 6.32 -5.56 4.75
N VAL A 13 7.46 -4.97 4.45
CA VAL A 13 8.54 -4.76 5.40
C VAL A 13 8.84 -3.27 5.44
N ARG A 14 8.84 -2.68 6.60
CA ARG A 14 9.15 -1.28 6.79
C ARG A 14 10.22 -1.12 7.86
N THR A 15 11.33 -0.51 7.49
CA THR A 15 12.45 -0.21 8.39
C THR A 15 12.72 1.28 8.35
N LYS A 16 12.56 1.96 9.49
CA LYS A 16 13.13 3.30 9.72
C LYS A 16 13.77 3.36 11.12
N VAL A 17 12.99 3.65 12.16
CA VAL A 17 13.44 3.57 13.56
C VAL A 17 13.18 2.17 14.11
N VAL A 18 12.06 1.57 13.70
CA VAL A 18 11.66 0.20 14.02
C VAL A 18 11.35 -0.52 12.72
N THR A 19 11.71 -1.80 12.64
CA THR A 19 11.31 -2.65 11.52
C THR A 19 10.00 -3.34 11.88
N VAL A 20 8.98 -3.13 11.06
CA VAL A 20 7.69 -3.79 11.21
C VAL A 20 7.38 -4.60 9.96
N HIS A 21 6.91 -5.80 10.15
CA HIS A 21 6.52 -6.72 9.09
C HIS A 21 5.01 -6.93 9.13
N TYR A 22 4.37 -6.91 7.96
CA TYR A 22 2.94 -7.13 7.83
C TYR A 22 2.64 -8.15 6.75
N ASN A 23 1.67 -9.01 7.02
CA ASN A 23 0.92 -9.74 6.01
C ASN A 23 -0.36 -8.96 5.71
N THR A 24 -0.61 -8.68 4.44
CA THR A 24 -1.81 -7.96 4.04
C THR A 24 -2.54 -8.69 2.92
N GLU A 25 -3.87 -8.67 3.00
CA GLU A 25 -4.74 -9.15 1.93
C GLU A 25 -5.57 -7.98 1.39
N HIS A 26 -5.69 -7.92 0.08
CA HIS A 26 -6.44 -6.87 -0.60
C HIS A 26 -7.40 -7.47 -1.62
N THR A 27 -8.56 -6.86 -1.75
CA THR A 27 -9.41 -7.03 -2.92
C THR A 27 -9.16 -5.87 -3.87
N VAL A 28 -8.75 -6.18 -5.09
CA VAL A 28 -8.49 -5.19 -6.14
C VAL A 28 -9.52 -5.34 -7.25
N VAL A 29 -10.17 -4.24 -7.59
CA VAL A 29 -11.17 -4.18 -8.64
C VAL A 29 -10.70 -3.24 -9.72
N TYR A 30 -10.59 -3.72 -10.96
CA TYR A 30 -10.30 -2.92 -12.14
C TYR A 30 -11.60 -2.55 -12.86
N ARG A 31 -11.64 -1.36 -13.44
CA ARG A 31 -12.75 -0.87 -14.26
C ARG A 31 -12.22 -0.17 -15.50
N ASP A 32 -12.61 -0.67 -16.65
CA ASP A 32 -12.40 -0.02 -17.94
C ASP A 32 -13.53 1.01 -18.16
N HIS A 33 -13.15 2.26 -18.41
CA HIS A 33 -14.06 3.37 -18.68
C HIS A 33 -14.12 3.71 -20.18
N GLY A 34 -13.38 2.98 -21.02
CA GLY A 34 -13.23 3.29 -22.44
C GLY A 34 -12.35 4.53 -22.69
N LEU A 35 -12.06 4.77 -23.99
CA LEU A 35 -11.25 5.91 -24.43
C LEU A 35 -9.88 5.99 -23.72
N GLY A 36 -9.20 4.83 -23.55
CA GLY A 36 -7.89 4.76 -22.92
C GLY A 36 -7.88 5.12 -21.43
N ARG A 37 -9.02 4.95 -20.74
CA ARG A 37 -9.14 5.25 -19.30
C ARG A 37 -9.45 3.99 -18.51
N VAL A 38 -8.63 3.67 -17.53
CA VAL A 38 -8.80 2.56 -16.61
C VAL A 38 -8.65 3.06 -15.17
N SER A 39 -9.40 2.51 -14.26
CA SER A 39 -9.16 2.72 -12.82
C SER A 39 -9.04 1.39 -12.09
N SER A 40 -8.32 1.41 -10.96
CA SER A 40 -8.39 0.31 -9.99
C SER A 40 -8.62 0.84 -8.58
N ARG A 41 -9.27 0.02 -7.77
CA ARG A 41 -9.49 0.25 -6.35
C ARG A 41 -8.99 -0.95 -5.59
N SER A 42 -8.11 -0.73 -4.63
CA SER A 42 -7.58 -1.75 -3.73
C SER A 42 -8.09 -1.47 -2.33
N PHE A 43 -8.77 -2.44 -1.76
CA PHE A 43 -9.26 -2.38 -0.38
C PHE A 43 -8.59 -3.46 0.43
N THR A 44 -8.03 -3.07 1.57
CA THR A 44 -7.49 -4.03 2.52
C THR A 44 -8.62 -4.82 3.17
N THR A 45 -8.52 -6.14 3.10
CA THR A 45 -9.42 -7.07 3.77
C THR A 45 -8.82 -7.63 5.05
N LYS A 46 -7.48 -7.70 5.12
CA LYS A 46 -6.73 -8.11 6.30
C LYS A 46 -5.42 -7.33 6.38
N ILE A 47 -5.02 -6.92 7.58
CA ILE A 47 -3.67 -6.50 7.94
C ILE A 47 -3.33 -7.23 9.24
N ALA A 48 -2.24 -7.97 9.26
CA ALA A 48 -1.72 -8.62 10.45
C ALA A 48 -0.23 -8.28 10.60
N GLU A 49 0.14 -7.75 11.74
CA GLU A 49 1.54 -7.55 12.12
C GLU A 49 2.19 -8.92 12.37
N ILE A 50 3.46 -9.04 12.04
CA ILE A 50 4.20 -10.30 12.17
C ILE A 50 5.20 -10.15 13.30
N ASP A 51 5.02 -10.97 14.31
CA ASP A 51 5.98 -11.14 15.40
C ASP A 51 7.07 -12.14 15.00
N ASN A 52 8.30 -11.90 15.45
CA ASN A 52 9.47 -12.74 15.18
C ASN A 52 9.71 -13.04 13.69
N ALA A 53 9.46 -12.06 12.82
CA ALA A 53 9.57 -12.21 11.38
C ALA A 53 10.93 -12.77 10.94
N GLY A 54 10.91 -13.78 10.03
CA GLY A 54 12.09 -14.46 9.52
C GLY A 54 12.69 -15.50 10.46
N THR A 55 12.05 -15.83 11.58
CA THR A 55 12.48 -16.86 12.52
C THR A 55 11.55 -18.08 12.51
N PRO A 56 11.97 -19.24 13.05
CA PRO A 56 11.07 -20.40 13.20
C PRO A 56 9.84 -20.13 14.10
N SER A 57 9.86 -19.08 14.90
CA SER A 57 8.75 -18.64 15.77
C SER A 57 7.91 -17.52 15.17
N GLU A 58 8.06 -17.28 13.86
CA GLU A 58 7.25 -16.28 13.15
C GLU A 58 5.76 -16.59 13.27
N LYS A 59 4.98 -15.59 13.66
CA LYS A 59 3.52 -15.69 13.76
C LYS A 59 2.85 -14.35 13.47
N GLU A 60 1.63 -14.40 13.00
CA GLU A 60 0.78 -13.21 12.90
C GLU A 60 0.23 -12.84 14.29
N GLU A 61 0.30 -11.55 14.61
CA GLU A 61 -0.37 -11.00 15.79
C GLU A 61 -1.89 -11.00 15.62
N THR A 62 -2.59 -11.12 16.73
CA THR A 62 -4.05 -10.99 16.72
C THR A 62 -4.44 -9.56 16.35
N ILE A 63 -5.29 -9.41 15.35
CA ILE A 63 -5.80 -8.11 14.90
C ILE A 63 -6.38 -7.34 16.11
N GLY A 64 -5.87 -6.12 16.30
CA GLY A 64 -6.24 -5.26 17.43
C GLY A 64 -5.37 -5.41 18.66
N ASN A 65 -4.47 -6.40 18.71
CA ASN A 65 -3.46 -6.59 19.76
C ASN A 65 -2.04 -6.42 19.19
N ASP A 66 -1.91 -5.58 18.19
CA ASP A 66 -0.69 -5.23 17.48
C ASP A 66 -0.18 -3.84 17.89
N SER A 67 0.93 -3.41 17.30
CA SER A 67 1.51 -2.06 17.53
C SER A 67 0.61 -0.94 17.00
N GLY A 68 -0.35 -1.24 16.12
CA GLY A 68 -1.31 -0.29 15.56
C GLY A 68 -0.72 0.70 14.57
N PHE A 69 0.45 0.42 13.98
CA PHE A 69 1.06 1.30 12.98
C PHE A 69 0.30 1.33 11.66
N LEU A 70 -0.45 0.28 11.33
CA LEU A 70 -1.27 0.24 10.13
C LEU A 70 -2.50 -0.66 10.34
N TRP A 71 -3.70 -0.07 10.26
CA TRP A 71 -4.97 -0.80 10.38
C TRP A 71 -5.71 -0.94 9.06
N ARG A 72 -5.55 0.05 8.18
CA ARG A 72 -6.19 0.09 6.86
C ARG A 72 -5.26 0.72 5.86
N LEU A 73 -5.28 0.19 4.65
CA LEU A 73 -4.58 0.75 3.52
C LEU A 73 -5.43 0.54 2.28
N ASN A 74 -6.00 1.60 1.76
CA ASN A 74 -6.75 1.59 0.52
C ASN A 74 -6.02 2.43 -0.52
N SER A 75 -6.03 1.99 -1.77
CA SER A 75 -5.44 2.76 -2.85
C SER A 75 -6.35 2.83 -4.06
N TYR A 76 -6.27 3.95 -4.75
CA TYR A 76 -7.09 4.29 -5.90
C TYR A 76 -6.17 4.73 -7.01
N TRP A 77 -6.18 3.99 -8.11
CA TRP A 77 -5.32 4.24 -9.26
C TRP A 77 -6.16 4.66 -10.45
N ARG A 78 -5.65 5.62 -11.23
CA ARG A 78 -6.23 6.07 -12.49
C ARG A 78 -5.14 6.04 -13.55
N PHE A 79 -5.47 5.46 -14.68
CA PHE A 79 -4.62 5.36 -15.85
C PHE A 79 -5.33 6.04 -17.00
N ARG A 80 -4.66 6.92 -17.71
CA ARG A 80 -5.22 7.65 -18.84
C ARG A 80 -4.19 7.76 -19.97
N GLU A 81 -4.55 7.27 -21.16
CA GLU A 81 -3.77 7.51 -22.36
C GLU A 81 -3.79 9.00 -22.70
N GLN A 82 -2.62 9.57 -22.95
CA GLN A 82 -2.46 10.96 -23.31
C GLN A 82 -1.13 11.16 -24.05
N ASP A 83 -1.16 11.83 -25.21
CA ASP A 83 0.01 12.26 -25.99
C ASP A 83 1.01 11.13 -26.29
N GLY A 84 0.50 9.93 -26.60
CA GLY A 84 1.33 8.74 -26.92
C GLY A 84 1.96 8.07 -25.67
N GLY A 85 1.55 8.46 -24.48
CA GLY A 85 1.95 7.87 -23.22
C GLY A 85 0.74 7.50 -22.34
N VAL A 86 1.03 7.17 -21.08
CA VAL A 86 0.00 6.94 -20.07
C VAL A 86 0.30 7.79 -18.84
N VAL A 87 -0.64 8.62 -18.48
CA VAL A 87 -0.64 9.34 -17.19
C VAL A 87 -1.17 8.41 -16.12
N VAL A 88 -0.43 8.28 -15.03
CA VAL A 88 -0.78 7.42 -13.88
C VAL A 88 -0.92 8.29 -12.65
N GLU A 89 -2.07 8.20 -12.00
CA GLU A 89 -2.37 8.87 -10.73
C GLU A 89 -2.63 7.81 -9.66
N CYS A 90 -2.12 8.04 -8.45
CA CYS A 90 -2.40 7.20 -7.29
C CYS A 90 -2.77 8.06 -6.09
N GLU A 91 -3.85 7.66 -5.43
CA GLU A 91 -4.25 8.16 -4.12
C GLU A 91 -4.21 7.00 -3.12
N SER A 92 -3.61 7.20 -1.96
CA SER A 92 -3.55 6.21 -0.90
C SER A 92 -4.13 6.79 0.39
N VAL A 93 -4.98 5.99 1.04
CA VAL A 93 -5.60 6.33 2.32
C VAL A 93 -5.25 5.25 3.32
N SER A 94 -4.60 5.63 4.41
CA SER A 94 -4.23 4.72 5.50
C SER A 94 -4.86 5.16 6.82
N LEU A 95 -5.06 4.19 7.69
CA LEU A 95 -5.52 4.38 9.07
C LEU A 95 -4.54 3.66 10.00
N SER A 96 -4.08 4.38 11.02
CA SER A 96 -3.21 3.87 12.08
C SER A 96 -3.78 4.24 13.44
N ARG A 97 -3.23 3.67 14.51
CA ARG A 97 -3.51 4.12 15.87
C ARG A 97 -3.01 5.55 16.07
N ASP A 98 -3.65 6.28 16.95
CA ASP A 98 -3.14 7.56 17.41
C ASP A 98 -1.74 7.42 18.03
N ILE A 99 -0.89 8.38 17.75
CA ILE A 99 0.44 8.45 18.37
C ILE A 99 0.24 8.73 19.85
N PRO A 100 0.82 7.92 20.76
CA PRO A 100 0.74 8.20 22.18
C PRO A 100 1.25 9.62 22.50
N PHE A 101 0.56 10.29 23.41
CA PHE A 101 0.91 11.64 23.85
C PHE A 101 2.41 11.71 24.25
N GLY A 102 3.13 12.69 23.74
CA GLY A 102 4.56 12.88 24.00
C GLY A 102 5.52 12.35 22.94
N PHE A 103 5.08 11.52 21.99
CA PHE A 103 5.93 10.99 20.92
C PHE A 103 5.72 11.68 19.55
N GLY A 104 4.75 12.60 19.44
CA GLY A 104 4.40 13.27 18.18
C GLY A 104 5.56 14.00 17.53
N TRP A 105 6.45 14.61 18.30
CA TRP A 105 7.64 15.32 17.81
C TRP A 105 8.71 14.38 17.22
N LEU A 106 8.74 13.13 17.69
CA LEU A 106 9.70 12.12 17.21
C LEU A 106 9.20 11.41 15.93
N ILE A 107 7.89 11.35 15.71
CA ILE A 107 7.25 10.54 14.68
C ILE A 107 6.56 11.40 13.61
N GLY A 108 6.33 12.70 13.87
CA GLY A 108 5.58 13.58 12.98
C GLY A 108 6.13 13.60 11.56
N ASP A 109 7.42 13.85 11.38
CA ASP A 109 8.08 13.85 10.08
C ASP A 109 8.03 12.46 9.38
N TYR A 110 7.96 11.38 10.16
CA TYR A 110 7.85 10.02 9.63
C TYR A 110 6.46 9.70 9.09
N LEU A 111 5.41 10.22 9.72
CA LEU A 111 4.03 9.99 9.26
C LEU A 111 3.74 10.66 7.92
N GLU A 112 4.39 11.78 7.63
CA GLU A 112 4.27 12.45 6.34
C GLU A 112 5.18 11.84 5.27
N SER A 113 6.42 11.50 5.63
CA SER A 113 7.42 11.01 4.66
C SER A 113 7.15 9.58 4.19
N ILE A 114 6.67 8.68 5.07
CA ILE A 114 6.46 7.26 4.75
C ILE A 114 5.42 7.05 3.64
N PRO A 115 4.21 7.62 3.68
CA PRO A 115 3.24 7.49 2.60
C PRO A 115 3.77 8.05 1.28
N ARG A 116 4.40 9.21 1.31
CA ARG A 116 4.97 9.85 0.13
C ARG A 116 6.04 9.00 -0.54
N GLU A 117 7.06 8.57 0.21
CA GLU A 117 8.12 7.70 -0.31
C GLU A 117 7.58 6.38 -0.88
N SER A 118 6.55 5.81 -0.24
CA SER A 118 5.91 4.59 -0.71
C SER A 118 5.21 4.78 -2.05
N LEU A 119 4.50 5.90 -2.23
CA LEU A 119 3.84 6.24 -3.48
C LEU A 119 4.85 6.55 -4.59
N GLU A 120 5.89 7.32 -4.30
CA GLU A 120 6.97 7.64 -5.25
C GLU A 120 7.69 6.36 -5.70
N SER A 121 7.99 5.45 -4.79
CA SER A 121 8.59 4.14 -5.10
C SER A 121 7.67 3.29 -5.97
N ALA A 122 6.38 3.21 -5.66
CA ALA A 122 5.41 2.46 -6.44
C ALA A 122 5.26 3.02 -7.87
N LEU A 123 5.12 4.33 -8.02
CA LEU A 123 5.02 4.99 -9.32
C LEU A 123 6.30 4.81 -10.16
N THR A 124 7.46 4.92 -9.52
CA THR A 124 8.76 4.70 -10.17
C THR A 124 8.90 3.25 -10.66
N SER A 125 8.53 2.28 -9.81
CA SER A 125 8.58 0.85 -10.16
C SER A 125 7.66 0.51 -11.34
N ILE A 126 6.46 1.09 -11.38
CA ILE A 126 5.54 0.92 -12.52
C ILE A 126 6.14 1.51 -13.78
N ARG A 127 6.64 2.74 -13.72
CA ARG A 127 7.26 3.41 -14.87
C ARG A 127 8.44 2.61 -15.43
N ASP A 128 9.30 2.11 -14.56
CA ASP A 128 10.50 1.40 -14.97
C ASP A 128 10.18 -0.02 -15.46
N GLY A 129 9.20 -0.69 -14.84
CA GLY A 129 8.68 -1.98 -15.28
C GLY A 129 8.10 -1.92 -16.70
N VAL A 130 7.34 -0.88 -17.04
CA VAL A 130 6.79 -0.71 -18.39
C VAL A 130 7.88 -0.49 -19.44
N LYS A 131 8.99 0.17 -19.10
CA LYS A 131 10.13 0.37 -20.03
C LYS A 131 10.88 -0.92 -20.35
N THR A 132 10.87 -1.89 -19.42
CA THR A 132 11.62 -3.15 -19.56
C THR A 132 10.86 -4.17 -20.44
N VAL A 133 9.57 -3.98 -20.68
CA VAL A 133 8.70 -4.89 -21.46
C VAL A 133 8.67 -4.52 -22.96
N ARG A 134 9.41 -3.51 -23.38
CA ARG A 134 9.52 -3.10 -24.80
C ARG A 134 10.70 -3.76 -25.51
#